data_d5d37878d7f150c1dafb3a4e6c739caa
#
_entry.id   d5d37878d7f150c1dafb3a4e6c739caa
#
_cell.length_a   1.000
_cell.length_b   1.000
_cell.length_c   1.000
_cell.angle_alpha   90.00
_cell.angle_beta   90.00
_cell.angle_gamma   90.00
#
_symmetry.space_group_name_H-M   'P 1'
#
loop_
_entity.id
_entity.type
_entity.pdbx_description
1 polymer ?
#
loop_
_entity_poly.entity_id
_entity_poly.type
_entity_poly.pdbx_seq_one_letter_code
_entity_poly.pdbx_strand_id
1 'polypeptide(L)'
;EEAVGEEPAIHVVFVGRFHRFGEALAGYPVLQAHATNLGEQQDVLAVLECMDLYVNPARSGGGSSAAEALSKGLPVVTLPVGDVAVAAGEIFEVEDYPAMRRQILRYAADHRLYAEMTQKARARAELLLDSKAGFGQALMEIEQQLES
;
A
#
# COMPACT_ATOMS: atom_id res chain seq x y z
N GLU A 1 7.73 9.85 11.12
CA GLU A 1 8.16 10.44 12.40
C GLU A 1 6.97 10.97 13.19
N GLU A 2 6.24 11.98 12.69
CA GLU A 2 5.15 12.64 13.43
C GLU A 2 4.02 11.70 13.85
N ALA A 3 3.53 10.84 12.94
CA ALA A 3 2.46 9.89 13.27
C ALA A 3 2.86 8.93 14.39
N VAL A 4 4.09 8.43 14.35
CA VAL A 4 4.63 7.55 15.40
C VAL A 4 4.81 8.30 16.72
N GLY A 5 5.19 9.58 16.65
CA GLY A 5 5.30 10.44 17.85
C GLY A 5 3.96 10.68 18.53
N GLU A 6 2.88 10.75 17.77
CA GLU A 6 1.51 10.93 18.31
C GLU A 6 0.87 9.62 18.79
N GLU A 7 1.16 8.51 18.09
CA GLU A 7 0.66 7.17 18.44
C GLU A 7 1.82 6.18 18.50
N PRO A 8 2.42 6.00 19.68
CA PRO A 8 3.60 5.14 19.85
C PRO A 8 3.35 3.64 19.62
N ALA A 9 2.09 3.21 19.52
CA ALA A 9 1.74 1.84 19.13
C ALA A 9 1.98 1.56 17.64
N ILE A 10 2.15 2.62 16.81
CA ILE A 10 2.49 2.47 15.40
C ILE A 10 3.94 1.99 15.27
N HIS A 11 4.11 0.90 14.54
CA HIS A 11 5.42 0.39 14.15
C HIS A 11 5.54 0.34 12.62
N VAL A 12 6.64 0.83 12.08
CA VAL A 12 6.86 0.92 10.64
C VAL A 12 7.80 -0.19 10.18
N VAL A 13 7.35 -0.97 9.22
CA VAL A 13 8.15 -2.05 8.64
C VAL A 13 8.54 -1.67 7.21
N PHE A 14 9.83 -1.66 6.96
CA PHE A 14 10.40 -1.42 5.64
C PHE A 14 10.78 -2.74 5.00
N VAL A 15 10.28 -2.98 3.79
CA VAL A 15 10.55 -4.20 3.02
C VAL A 15 11.13 -3.81 1.67
N GLY A 16 12.27 -4.37 1.34
CA GLY A 16 12.96 -4.09 0.09
C GLY A 16 14.41 -3.69 0.31
N ARG A 17 15.04 -3.30 -0.77
CA ARG A 17 16.45 -2.91 -0.78
C ARG A 17 16.59 -1.42 -0.48
N PHE A 18 17.03 -1.08 0.71
CA PHE A 18 17.26 0.29 1.13
C PHE A 18 18.76 0.52 1.37
N HIS A 19 19.38 1.26 0.46
CA HIS A 19 20.76 1.66 0.64
C HIS A 19 20.85 2.72 1.75
N ARG A 20 21.82 2.55 2.66
CA ARG A 20 22.09 3.50 3.75
C ARG A 20 20.88 3.76 4.67
N PHE A 21 20.09 2.75 4.94
CA PHE A 21 18.86 2.85 5.75
C PHE A 21 19.10 3.53 7.10
N GLY A 22 20.13 3.11 7.84
CA GLY A 22 20.46 3.71 9.16
C GLY A 22 20.80 5.20 9.08
N GLU A 23 21.49 5.61 8.02
CA GLU A 23 21.83 7.04 7.81
C GLU A 23 20.58 7.84 7.45
N ALA A 24 19.68 7.28 6.64
CA ALA A 24 18.42 7.92 6.31
C ALA A 24 17.53 8.15 7.55
N LEU A 25 17.56 7.26 8.53
CA LEU A 25 16.81 7.38 9.77
C LEU A 25 17.53 8.19 10.87
N ALA A 26 18.80 8.52 10.71
CA ALA A 26 19.58 9.23 11.75
C ALA A 26 18.97 10.57 12.18
N GLY A 27 18.26 11.26 11.27
CA GLY A 27 17.53 12.51 11.54
C GLY A 27 16.15 12.34 12.16
N TYR A 28 15.71 11.09 12.39
CA TYR A 28 14.33 10.75 12.81
C TYR A 28 14.34 9.77 13.99
N PRO A 29 14.76 10.19 15.18
CA PRO A 29 15.00 9.30 16.31
C PRO A 29 13.75 8.56 16.81
N VAL A 30 12.57 9.19 16.73
CA VAL A 30 11.31 8.55 17.13
C VAL A 30 10.95 7.45 16.13
N LEU A 31 11.03 7.73 14.83
CA LEU A 31 10.80 6.73 13.80
C LEU A 31 11.83 5.58 13.89
N GLN A 32 13.09 5.91 14.14
CA GLN A 32 14.15 4.90 14.28
C GLN A 32 13.85 3.90 15.41
N ALA A 33 13.28 4.37 16.54
CA ALA A 33 12.90 3.51 17.66
C ALA A 33 11.68 2.62 17.36
N HIS A 34 10.87 2.98 16.36
CA HIS A 34 9.64 2.29 15.97
C HIS A 34 9.69 1.72 14.54
N ALA A 35 10.87 1.50 14.01
CA ALA A 35 11.05 1.00 12.65
C ALA A 35 11.84 -0.30 12.61
N THR A 36 11.44 -1.19 11.70
CA THR A 36 12.19 -2.41 11.37
C THR A 36 12.45 -2.45 9.87
N ASN A 37 13.69 -2.71 9.49
CA ASN A 37 14.05 -3.00 8.11
C ASN A 37 14.22 -4.51 7.94
N LEU A 38 13.31 -5.14 7.21
CA LEU A 38 13.37 -6.57 6.90
C LEU A 38 14.26 -6.88 5.69
N GLY A 39 14.71 -5.86 4.96
CA GLY A 39 15.41 -6.07 3.69
C GLY A 39 14.53 -6.70 2.62
N GLU A 40 15.14 -7.33 1.64
CA GLU A 40 14.40 -8.07 0.61
C GLU A 40 13.78 -9.34 1.19
N GLN A 41 12.51 -9.58 0.89
CA GLN A 41 11.77 -10.76 1.31
C GLN A 41 11.34 -11.56 0.08
N GLN A 42 11.48 -12.87 0.14
CA GLN A 42 10.99 -13.77 -0.91
C GLN A 42 9.48 -13.96 -0.84
N ASP A 43 8.92 -14.01 0.37
CA ASP A 43 7.49 -14.13 0.64
C ASP A 43 6.94 -12.83 1.21
N VAL A 44 6.69 -11.86 0.32
CA VAL A 44 6.10 -10.57 0.68
C VAL A 44 4.65 -10.72 1.17
N LEU A 45 3.91 -11.72 0.65
CA LEU A 45 2.53 -11.96 1.07
C LEU A 45 2.45 -12.37 2.53
N ALA A 46 3.38 -13.21 3.01
CA ALA A 46 3.44 -13.56 4.43
C ALA A 46 3.77 -12.35 5.32
N VAL A 47 4.62 -11.45 4.85
CA VAL A 47 4.90 -10.19 5.57
C VAL A 47 3.63 -9.33 5.64
N LEU A 48 2.92 -9.17 4.53
CA LEU A 48 1.69 -8.37 4.47
C LEU A 48 0.58 -8.92 5.37
N GLU A 49 0.50 -10.23 5.57
CA GLU A 49 -0.44 -10.85 6.50
C GLU A 49 -0.24 -10.42 7.97
N CYS A 50 0.95 -9.95 8.30
CA CYS A 50 1.28 -9.46 9.64
C CYS A 50 1.10 -7.94 9.79
N MET A 51 0.68 -7.23 8.72
CA MET A 51 0.58 -5.78 8.70
C MET A 51 -0.88 -5.32 8.79
N ASP A 52 -1.07 -4.08 9.22
CA ASP A 52 -2.38 -3.44 9.31
C ASP A 52 -2.61 -2.45 8.17
N LEU A 53 -1.59 -1.78 7.68
CA LEU A 53 -1.66 -0.76 6.63
C LEU A 53 -0.53 -0.94 5.62
N TYR A 54 -0.80 -0.55 4.38
CA TYR A 54 0.21 -0.32 3.36
C TYR A 54 0.34 1.17 3.08
N VAL A 55 1.50 1.75 3.36
CA VAL A 55 1.76 3.17 3.20
C VAL A 55 2.77 3.40 2.08
N ASN A 56 2.40 4.23 1.11
CA ASN A 56 3.26 4.56 -0.01
C ASN A 56 3.48 6.08 -0.11
N PRO A 57 4.66 6.58 0.26
CA PRO A 57 5.04 7.95 -0.06
C PRO A 57 5.22 8.12 -1.58
N ALA A 58 5.43 9.35 -2.05
CA ALA A 58 5.62 9.62 -3.48
C ALA A 58 6.83 8.87 -4.03
N ARG A 59 6.57 7.87 -4.88
CA ARG A 59 7.58 7.10 -5.62
C ARG A 59 6.96 6.54 -6.90
N SER A 60 7.80 6.25 -7.87
CA SER A 60 7.40 5.49 -9.06
C SER A 60 7.43 3.99 -8.77
N GLY A 61 6.53 3.24 -9.36
CA GLY A 61 6.43 1.80 -9.23
C GLY A 61 5.72 1.35 -7.94
N GLY A 62 5.68 0.03 -7.71
CA GLY A 62 5.08 -0.57 -6.51
C GLY A 62 3.60 -0.91 -6.63
N GLY A 63 2.98 -0.79 -7.80
CA GLY A 63 1.57 -1.13 -8.03
C GLY A 63 1.25 -2.59 -7.72
N SER A 64 2.14 -3.52 -8.05
CA SER A 64 1.96 -4.95 -7.71
C SER A 64 1.93 -5.17 -6.19
N SER A 65 2.82 -4.53 -5.44
CA SER A 65 2.83 -4.64 -3.97
C SER A 65 1.57 -4.04 -3.35
N ALA A 66 1.02 -2.96 -3.92
CA ALA A 66 -0.26 -2.41 -3.50
C ALA A 66 -1.41 -3.38 -3.77
N ALA A 67 -1.44 -4.02 -4.94
CA ALA A 67 -2.44 -5.04 -5.28
C ALA A 67 -2.36 -6.26 -4.33
N GLU A 68 -1.16 -6.70 -3.98
CA GLU A 68 -0.91 -7.74 -3.00
C GLU A 68 -1.44 -7.33 -1.60
N ALA A 69 -1.14 -6.11 -1.15
CA ALA A 69 -1.65 -5.58 0.11
C ALA A 69 -3.19 -5.53 0.13
N LEU A 70 -3.82 -5.02 -0.91
CA LEU A 70 -5.28 -5.00 -1.05
C LEU A 70 -5.89 -6.41 -1.01
N SER A 71 -5.23 -7.40 -1.62
CA SER A 71 -5.69 -8.80 -1.60
C SER A 71 -5.69 -9.40 -0.20
N LYS A 72 -4.81 -8.92 0.68
CA LYS A 72 -4.78 -9.28 2.10
C LYS A 72 -5.75 -8.44 2.95
N GLY A 73 -6.47 -7.52 2.35
CA GLY A 73 -7.42 -6.64 3.03
C GLY A 73 -6.76 -5.46 3.74
N LEU A 74 -5.52 -5.13 3.40
CA LEU A 74 -4.84 -3.97 3.97
C LEU A 74 -5.32 -2.69 3.30
N PRO A 75 -5.86 -1.71 4.04
CA PRO A 75 -6.07 -0.39 3.50
C PRO A 75 -4.74 0.22 3.05
N VAL A 76 -4.77 0.91 1.92
CA VAL A 76 -3.61 1.62 1.38
C VAL A 76 -3.72 3.09 1.76
N VAL A 77 -2.61 3.75 2.06
CA VAL A 77 -2.51 5.20 2.19
C VAL A 77 -1.45 5.68 1.21
N THR A 78 -1.86 6.39 0.18
CA THR A 78 -0.97 6.84 -0.90
C THR A 78 -1.28 8.25 -1.35
N LEU A 79 -0.28 8.94 -1.89
CA LEU A 79 -0.49 10.18 -2.62
C LEU A 79 -1.08 9.86 -4.01
N PRO A 80 -1.80 10.82 -4.67
CA PRO A 80 -2.48 10.58 -5.95
C PRO A 80 -1.49 10.57 -7.14
N VAL A 81 -0.40 9.85 -7.03
CA VAL A 81 0.67 9.76 -8.03
C VAL A 81 1.24 8.35 -8.13
N GLY A 82 1.57 7.92 -9.34
CA GLY A 82 2.27 6.67 -9.62
C GLY A 82 1.39 5.42 -9.59
N ASP A 83 2.05 4.28 -9.75
CA ASP A 83 1.38 2.99 -9.96
C ASP A 83 0.58 2.51 -8.74
N VAL A 84 1.01 2.89 -7.52
CA VAL A 84 0.27 2.54 -6.30
C VAL A 84 -1.07 3.23 -6.24
N ALA A 85 -1.16 4.52 -6.61
CA ALA A 85 -2.42 5.25 -6.67
C ALA A 85 -3.38 4.61 -7.69
N VAL A 86 -2.86 4.27 -8.87
CA VAL A 86 -3.64 3.57 -9.90
C VAL A 86 -4.18 2.23 -9.41
N ALA A 87 -3.34 1.42 -8.75
CA ALA A 87 -3.75 0.14 -8.19
C ALA A 87 -4.76 0.29 -7.05
N ALA A 88 -4.49 1.20 -6.10
CA ALA A 88 -5.33 1.41 -4.93
C ALA A 88 -6.68 2.04 -5.27
N GLY A 89 -6.70 3.03 -6.15
CA GLY A 89 -7.88 3.82 -6.49
C GLY A 89 -8.11 4.99 -5.54
N GLU A 90 -8.92 5.93 -5.98
CA GLU A 90 -9.15 7.24 -5.35
C GLU A 90 -9.55 7.17 -3.86
N ILE A 91 -10.25 6.12 -3.45
CA ILE A 91 -10.69 5.99 -2.05
C ILE A 91 -9.53 5.81 -1.05
N PHE A 92 -8.35 5.46 -1.52
CA PHE A 92 -7.14 5.28 -0.72
C PHE A 92 -6.13 6.41 -0.91
N GLU A 93 -6.45 7.39 -1.74
CA GLU A 93 -5.60 8.54 -2.00
C GLU A 93 -5.77 9.62 -0.94
N VAL A 94 -4.68 10.27 -0.62
CA VAL A 94 -4.65 11.46 0.22
C VAL A 94 -3.89 12.57 -0.50
N GLU A 95 -4.28 13.81 -0.28
CA GLU A 95 -3.80 14.97 -1.04
C GLU A 95 -2.33 15.32 -0.81
N ASP A 96 -1.83 15.12 0.42
CA ASP A 96 -0.48 15.51 0.84
C ASP A 96 0.03 14.68 2.04
N TYR A 97 1.26 14.91 2.46
CA TYR A 97 1.84 14.24 3.63
C TYR A 97 1.13 14.56 4.95
N PRO A 98 0.69 15.79 5.25
CA PRO A 98 -0.17 16.06 6.40
C PRO A 98 -1.46 15.24 6.40
N ALA A 99 -2.11 15.09 5.25
CA ALA A 99 -3.31 14.25 5.11
C ALA A 99 -2.98 12.76 5.28
N MET A 100 -1.83 12.29 4.77
CA MET A 100 -1.34 10.93 4.98
C MET A 100 -1.17 10.63 6.47
N ARG A 101 -0.52 11.53 7.21
CA ARG A 101 -0.37 11.41 8.67
C ARG A 101 -1.73 11.31 9.36
N ARG A 102 -2.66 12.24 9.05
CA ARG A 102 -4.02 12.22 9.62
C ARG A 102 -4.74 10.89 9.33
N GLN A 103 -4.62 10.37 8.12
CA GLN A 103 -5.29 9.13 7.73
C GLN A 103 -4.71 7.91 8.46
N ILE A 104 -3.40 7.82 8.63
CA ILE A 104 -2.75 6.76 9.41
C ILE A 104 -3.26 6.78 10.85
N LEU A 105 -3.27 7.96 11.49
CA LEU A 105 -3.77 8.13 12.86
C LEU A 105 -5.27 7.79 12.99
N ARG A 106 -6.08 8.14 11.99
CA ARG A 106 -7.50 7.76 11.96
C ARG A 106 -7.69 6.25 11.92
N TYR A 107 -6.93 5.54 11.12
CA TYR A 107 -7.00 4.07 11.08
C TYR A 107 -6.57 3.42 12.40
N ALA A 108 -5.60 4.00 13.09
CA ALA A 108 -5.17 3.53 14.40
C ALA A 108 -6.23 3.76 15.48
N ALA A 109 -6.99 4.87 15.41
CA ALA A 109 -7.95 5.28 16.42
C ALA A 109 -9.38 4.78 16.18
N ASP A 110 -9.80 4.60 14.91
CA ASP A 110 -11.17 4.28 14.52
C ASP A 110 -11.26 2.86 13.92
N HIS A 111 -11.54 1.90 14.78
CA HIS A 111 -11.68 0.48 14.39
C HIS A 111 -12.84 0.24 13.41
N ARG A 112 -13.91 1.04 13.47
CA ARG A 112 -15.04 0.91 12.55
C ARG A 112 -14.65 1.38 11.15
N LEU A 113 -13.99 2.53 11.05
CA LEU A 113 -13.45 3.01 9.78
C LEU A 113 -12.44 2.02 9.21
N TYR A 114 -11.53 1.51 10.05
CA TYR A 114 -10.55 0.52 9.63
C TYR A 114 -11.21 -0.74 9.04
N ALA A 115 -12.23 -1.29 9.73
CA ALA A 115 -12.97 -2.47 9.25
C ALA A 115 -13.70 -2.20 7.92
N GLU A 116 -14.31 -1.02 7.76
CA GLU A 116 -14.93 -0.60 6.50
C GLU A 116 -13.90 -0.56 5.36
N MET A 117 -12.76 0.06 5.60
CA MET A 117 -11.71 0.21 4.59
C MET A 117 -11.02 -1.12 4.26
N THR A 118 -10.94 -2.05 5.20
CA THR A 118 -10.52 -3.43 4.94
C THR A 118 -11.45 -4.13 3.94
N GLN A 119 -12.77 -3.96 4.06
CA GLN A 119 -13.74 -4.49 3.09
C GLN A 119 -13.55 -3.86 1.71
N LYS A 120 -13.36 -2.55 1.65
CA LYS A 120 -13.09 -1.83 0.40
C LYS A 120 -11.76 -2.26 -0.25
N ALA A 121 -10.74 -2.56 0.54
CA ALA A 121 -9.47 -3.08 0.05
C ALA A 121 -9.67 -4.43 -0.66
N ARG A 122 -10.40 -5.35 -0.06
CA ARG A 122 -10.72 -6.65 -0.67
C ARG A 122 -11.53 -6.51 -1.96
N ALA A 123 -12.57 -5.66 -1.95
CA ALA A 123 -13.37 -5.38 -3.14
C ALA A 123 -12.52 -4.77 -4.26
N ARG A 124 -11.59 -3.88 -3.94
CA ARG A 124 -10.65 -3.32 -4.92
C ARG A 124 -9.73 -4.38 -5.53
N ALA A 125 -9.22 -5.31 -4.72
CA ALA A 125 -8.40 -6.42 -5.21
C ALA A 125 -9.19 -7.31 -6.19
N GLU A 126 -10.46 -7.60 -5.93
CA GLU A 126 -11.33 -8.34 -6.84
C GLU A 126 -11.48 -7.62 -8.19
N LEU A 127 -11.70 -6.30 -8.19
CA LEU A 127 -11.77 -5.51 -9.44
C LEU A 127 -10.47 -5.55 -10.24
N LEU A 128 -9.31 -5.58 -9.58
CA LEU A 128 -8.02 -5.70 -10.26
C LEU A 128 -7.84 -7.08 -10.91
N LEU A 129 -8.39 -8.13 -10.33
CA LEU A 129 -8.41 -9.47 -10.91
C LEU A 129 -9.35 -9.54 -12.13
N ASP A 130 -10.51 -8.92 -12.06
CA ASP A 130 -11.47 -8.86 -13.18
C ASP A 130 -10.91 -8.06 -14.37
N SER A 131 -10.12 -7.03 -14.12
CA SER A 131 -9.42 -6.30 -15.19
C SER A 131 -8.46 -7.20 -15.97
N LYS A 132 -7.91 -8.23 -15.33
CA LYS A 132 -7.07 -9.24 -15.97
C LYS A 132 -7.90 -10.17 -16.87
N ALA A 133 -9.10 -10.50 -16.46
CA ALA A 133 -10.07 -11.25 -17.29
C ALA A 133 -10.53 -10.41 -18.49
N GLY A 134 -10.79 -9.10 -18.29
CA GLY A 134 -11.14 -8.17 -19.35
C GLY A 134 -10.04 -8.00 -20.39
N PHE A 135 -8.77 -8.01 -19.99
CA PHE A 135 -7.64 -7.97 -20.91
C PHE A 135 -7.55 -9.27 -21.75
N GLY A 136 -7.79 -10.44 -21.14
CA GLY A 136 -7.85 -11.72 -21.85
C GLY A 136 -8.96 -11.74 -22.90
N GLN A 137 -10.12 -11.17 -22.58
CA GLN A 137 -11.25 -11.06 -23.52
C GLN A 137 -10.91 -10.11 -24.69
N ALA A 138 -10.31 -8.97 -24.41
CA ALA A 138 -9.87 -8.04 -25.45
C ALA A 138 -8.83 -8.64 -26.39
N LEU A 139 -7.91 -9.45 -25.88
CA LEU A 139 -6.95 -10.19 -26.71
C LEU A 139 -7.65 -11.18 -27.63
N MET A 140 -8.60 -11.96 -27.14
CA MET A 140 -9.37 -12.90 -27.96
C MET A 140 -10.18 -12.19 -29.07
N GLU A 141 -10.74 -11.02 -28.78
CA GLU A 141 -11.45 -10.22 -29.78
C GLU A 141 -10.51 -9.71 -30.90
N ILE A 142 -9.29 -9.29 -30.52
CA ILE A 142 -8.26 -8.88 -31.49
C ILE A 142 -7.82 -10.05 -32.36
N GLU A 143 -7.57 -11.23 -31.77
CA GLU A 143 -7.19 -12.42 -32.52
C GLU A 143 -8.28 -12.83 -33.53
N GLN A 144 -9.54 -12.81 -33.14
CA GLN A 144 -10.66 -13.09 -34.04
C GLN A 144 -10.79 -12.09 -35.19
N GLN A 145 -10.46 -10.82 -34.96
CA GLN A 145 -10.45 -9.79 -36.01
C GLN A 145 -9.29 -9.96 -36.99
N LEU A 146 -8.16 -10.51 -36.54
CA LEU A 146 -6.98 -10.77 -37.39
C LEU A 146 -7.13 -12.03 -38.25
N GLU A 147 -7.94 -12.99 -37.82
CA GLU A 147 -8.23 -14.23 -38.53
C GLU A 147 -9.41 -14.12 -39.52
N SER A 148 -10.13 -13.04 -39.48
CA SER A 148 -11.27 -12.75 -40.37
C SER A 148 -10.84 -11.90 -41.58
#